data_8c0d7574bd9d3e019739f7a72ca5401c
#
_entry.id   8c0d7574bd9d3e019739f7a72ca5401c
#
_cell.length_a   1.000
_cell.length_b   1.000
_cell.length_c   1.000
_cell.angle_alpha   90.00
_cell.angle_beta   90.00
_cell.angle_gamma   90.00
#
_symmetry.space_group_name_H-M   'P 1'
#
loop_
_entity.id
_entity.type
_entity.pdbx_description
1 polymer ?
#
loop_
_entity_poly.entity_id
_entity_poly.type
_entity_poly.pdbx_seq_one_letter_code
_entity_poly.pdbx_strand_id
1 'polypeptide(L)'
;SDQEFLLAPDVDVSETDNEIIVVADLPGLEEKDINIEMSNNMLRISGEKKIDREEKGKNFHRIERISGSFNRSIQIPADINNDNVQASFKNG
;
A
#
# COMPACT_ATOMS: atom_id res chain seq x y z
N SER A 1 12.20 -14.47 15.83
CA SER A 1 12.78 -13.19 15.40
C SER A 1 11.79 -12.39 14.58
N ASP A 2 11.99 -11.09 14.55
CA ASP A 2 11.12 -10.17 13.83
C ASP A 2 11.89 -9.61 12.63
N GLN A 3 11.22 -9.54 11.49
CA GLN A 3 11.78 -9.00 10.26
C GLN A 3 10.82 -7.94 9.68
N GLU A 4 11.39 -6.83 9.25
CA GLU A 4 10.65 -5.75 8.64
C GLU A 4 11.20 -5.45 7.26
N PHE A 5 10.30 -5.32 6.29
CA PHE A 5 10.65 -5.04 4.90
C PHE A 5 9.92 -3.80 4.42
N LEU A 6 10.65 -2.94 3.70
CA LEU A 6 10.04 -1.88 2.92
C LEU A 6 9.68 -2.45 1.56
N LEU A 7 8.41 -2.34 1.20
CA LEU A 7 7.93 -2.73 -0.11
C LEU A 7 8.10 -1.56 -1.07
N ALA A 8 8.41 -1.85 -2.32
CA ALA A 8 8.56 -0.86 -3.37
C ALA A 8 7.58 -1.17 -4.51
N PRO A 9 6.29 -0.85 -4.33
CA PRO A 9 5.30 -1.17 -5.34
C PRO A 9 5.50 -0.34 -6.60
N ASP A 10 5.17 -0.93 -7.75
CA ASP A 10 5.10 -0.18 -8.99
C ASP A 10 3.88 0.72 -8.96
N VAL A 11 4.09 2.00 -9.21
CA VAL A 11 3.04 3.00 -9.22
C VAL A 11 3.15 3.80 -10.51
N ASP A 12 2.08 3.78 -11.30
CA ASP A 12 1.95 4.59 -12.51
C ASP A 12 1.01 5.75 -12.26
N VAL A 13 1.42 6.92 -12.70
CA VAL A 13 0.61 8.12 -12.62
C VAL A 13 0.43 8.66 -14.03
N SER A 14 -0.82 8.82 -14.44
CA SER A 14 -1.16 9.43 -15.72
C SER A 14 -2.14 10.58 -15.54
N GLU A 15 -2.15 11.48 -16.49
CA GLU A 15 -2.94 12.69 -16.42
C GLU A 15 -3.70 12.88 -17.72
N THR A 16 -4.98 13.20 -17.59
CA THR A 16 -5.82 13.67 -18.68
C THR A 16 -6.16 15.14 -18.43
N ASP A 17 -6.96 15.75 -19.31
CA ASP A 17 -7.40 17.14 -19.10
C ASP A 17 -8.25 17.30 -17.83
N ASN A 18 -8.87 16.23 -17.37
CA ASN A 18 -9.88 16.29 -16.31
C ASN A 18 -9.54 15.46 -15.07
N GLU A 19 -8.55 14.58 -15.14
CA GLU A 19 -8.29 13.66 -14.02
C GLU A 19 -6.83 13.23 -13.92
N ILE A 20 -6.47 12.84 -12.74
CA ILE A 20 -5.24 12.10 -12.46
C ILE A 20 -5.63 10.65 -12.18
N ILE A 21 -4.95 9.73 -12.83
CA ILE A 21 -5.16 8.30 -12.65
C ILE A 21 -3.90 7.70 -12.04
N VAL A 22 -4.05 7.08 -10.88
CA VAL A 22 -2.95 6.42 -10.19
C VAL A 22 -3.25 4.93 -10.16
N VAL A 23 -2.34 4.12 -10.68
CA VAL A 23 -2.45 2.67 -10.68
C VAL A 23 -1.27 2.10 -9.89
N ALA A 24 -1.56 1.37 -8.84
CA ALA A 24 -0.55 0.74 -8.01
C ALA A 24 -0.68 -0.77 -8.09
N ASP A 25 0.45 -1.45 -8.26
CA ASP A 25 0.51 -2.90 -8.23
C ASP A 25 1.00 -3.35 -6.85
N LEU A 26 0.12 -4.01 -6.10
CA LEU A 26 0.34 -4.34 -4.69
C LEU A 26 0.18 -5.84 -4.45
N PRO A 27 1.06 -6.66 -5.04
CA PRO A 27 0.93 -8.10 -4.95
C PRO A 27 1.01 -8.59 -3.50
N GLY A 28 0.15 -9.52 -3.16
CA GLY A 28 0.12 -10.10 -1.82
C GLY A 28 -0.61 -9.29 -0.77
N LEU A 29 -1.08 -8.08 -1.11
CA LEU A 29 -1.89 -7.27 -0.21
C LEU A 29 -3.38 -7.46 -0.51
N GLU A 30 -4.19 -7.30 0.50
CA GLU A 30 -5.63 -7.26 0.39
C GLU A 30 -6.11 -5.81 0.56
N GLU A 31 -7.34 -5.53 0.16
CA GLU A 31 -7.92 -4.19 0.28
C GLU A 31 -7.85 -3.66 1.71
N LYS A 32 -8.09 -4.51 2.69
CA LYS A 32 -8.03 -4.13 4.10
C LYS A 32 -6.64 -3.70 4.59
N ASP A 33 -5.59 -4.07 3.85
CA ASP A 33 -4.21 -3.74 4.20
C ASP A 33 -3.80 -2.35 3.69
N ILE A 34 -4.67 -1.70 2.92
CA ILE A 34 -4.33 -0.48 2.17
C ILE A 34 -5.09 0.71 2.74
N ASN A 35 -4.38 1.82 2.90
CA ASN A 35 -4.94 3.08 3.34
C ASN A 35 -4.67 4.15 2.29
N ILE A 36 -5.70 4.94 1.99
CA ILE A 36 -5.62 6.04 1.01
C ILE A 36 -6.09 7.31 1.69
N GLU A 37 -5.26 8.33 1.64
CA GLU A 37 -5.56 9.63 2.21
C GLU A 37 -5.31 10.74 1.19
N MET A 38 -6.19 11.73 1.14
CA MET A 38 -6.02 12.92 0.34
C MET A 38 -6.04 14.13 1.26
N SER A 39 -4.97 14.92 1.23
CA SER A 39 -4.86 16.11 2.08
C SER A 39 -3.92 17.11 1.40
N ASN A 40 -4.35 18.36 1.32
CA ASN A 40 -3.54 19.47 0.78
C ASN A 40 -2.95 19.16 -0.60
N ASN A 41 -3.76 18.61 -1.50
CA ASN A 41 -3.33 18.20 -2.83
C ASN A 41 -2.23 17.13 -2.83
N MET A 42 -2.13 16.38 -1.76
CA MET A 42 -1.23 15.24 -1.66
C MET A 42 -2.04 13.96 -1.52
N LEU A 43 -1.83 13.01 -2.42
CA LEU A 43 -2.40 11.68 -2.33
C LEU A 43 -1.38 10.78 -1.66
N ARG A 44 -1.76 10.18 -0.56
CA ARG A 44 -0.91 9.23 0.15
C ARG A 44 -1.53 7.85 0.09
N ILE A 45 -0.75 6.89 -0.41
CA ILE A 45 -1.11 5.49 -0.44
C ILE A 45 -0.13 4.75 0.46
N SER A 46 -0.66 4.01 1.42
CA SER A 46 0.17 3.25 2.34
C SER A 46 -0.44 1.88 2.58
N GLY A 47 0.37 0.98 3.04
CA GLY A 47 -0.10 -0.35 3.37
C GLY A 47 0.88 -1.07 4.26
N GLU A 48 0.36 -2.07 4.95
CA GLU A 48 1.15 -2.92 5.82
C GLU A 48 0.52 -4.30 5.86
N LYS A 49 1.39 -5.30 5.83
CA LYS A 49 0.99 -6.69 6.03
C LYS A 49 1.90 -7.34 7.05
N LYS A 50 1.29 -8.01 8.03
CA LYS A 50 2.01 -8.76 9.05
C LYS A 50 1.69 -10.23 8.91
N ILE A 51 2.72 -11.06 8.94
CA ILE A 51 2.62 -12.50 8.86
C ILE A 51 3.36 -13.09 10.05
N ASP A 52 2.66 -13.91 10.82
CA ASP A 52 3.25 -14.68 11.89
C ASP A 52 3.46 -16.10 11.39
N ARG A 53 4.66 -16.59 11.54
CA ARG A 53 5.02 -17.98 11.23
C ARG A 53 5.45 -18.69 12.49
N GLU A 54 4.85 -19.84 12.74
CA GLU A 54 5.19 -20.66 13.88
C GLU A 54 5.64 -22.03 13.40
N GLU A 55 6.79 -22.47 13.91
CA GLU A 55 7.32 -23.80 13.67
C GLU A 55 7.53 -24.50 15.00
N LYS A 56 6.99 -25.71 15.11
CA LYS A 56 7.16 -26.56 16.28
C LYS A 56 7.79 -27.87 15.88
N GLY A 57 8.86 -28.21 16.53
CA GLY A 57 9.49 -29.51 16.39
C GLY A 57 9.51 -30.24 17.71
N LYS A 58 10.09 -31.43 17.70
CA LYS A 58 10.16 -32.28 18.90
C LYS A 58 10.95 -31.65 20.03
N ASN A 59 11.96 -30.87 19.69
CA ASN A 59 12.88 -30.25 20.66
C ASN A 59 13.00 -28.73 20.41
N PHE A 60 12.12 -28.12 19.64
CA PHE A 60 12.19 -26.69 19.39
C PHE A 60 10.83 -26.09 19.12
N HIS A 61 10.75 -24.80 19.36
CA HIS A 61 9.59 -23.99 19.05
C HIS A 61 10.12 -22.64 18.56
N ARG A 62 9.72 -22.22 17.36
CA ARG A 62 10.17 -20.97 16.78
C ARG A 62 8.98 -20.16 16.26
N ILE A 63 8.97 -18.88 16.60
CA ILE A 63 7.99 -17.92 16.12
C ILE A 63 8.74 -16.85 15.33
N GLU A 64 8.28 -16.58 14.12
CA GLU A 64 8.78 -15.50 13.30
C GLU A 64 7.64 -14.55 12.97
N ARG A 65 7.91 -13.25 13.06
CA ARG A 65 7.00 -12.20 12.63
C ARG A 65 7.63 -11.44 11.49
N ILE A 66 6.91 -11.38 10.37
CA ILE A 66 7.37 -10.71 9.18
C ILE A 66 6.37 -9.61 8.88
N SER A 67 6.85 -8.38 8.71
CA SER A 67 6.01 -7.29 8.28
C SER A 67 6.57 -6.63 7.03
N GLY A 68 5.69 -6.33 6.09
CA GLY A 68 6.00 -5.55 4.92
C GLY A 68 5.16 -4.28 4.93
N SER A 69 5.77 -3.16 4.57
CA SER A 69 5.06 -1.89 4.52
C SER A 69 5.53 -1.05 3.35
N PHE A 70 4.66 -0.17 2.91
CA PHE A 70 4.99 0.85 1.93
C PHE A 70 4.26 2.13 2.25
N ASN A 71 4.81 3.23 1.73
CA ASN A 71 4.21 4.55 1.87
C ASN A 71 4.61 5.37 0.65
N ARG A 72 3.64 5.80 -0.13
CA ARG A 72 3.86 6.58 -1.32
C ARG A 72 3.01 7.84 -1.29
N SER A 73 3.65 8.98 -1.51
CA SER A 73 2.96 10.27 -1.61
C SER A 73 3.10 10.82 -3.03
N ILE A 74 1.99 11.29 -3.58
CA ILE A 74 1.90 11.81 -4.94
C ILE A 74 1.28 13.19 -4.88
N GLN A 75 1.99 14.18 -5.43
CA GLN A 75 1.47 15.54 -5.53
C GLN A 75 0.41 15.61 -6.62
N ILE A 76 -0.76 16.12 -6.27
CA ILE A 76 -1.86 16.30 -7.21
C ILE A 76 -1.92 17.78 -7.60
N PRO A 77 -2.06 18.12 -8.88
CA PRO A 77 -2.19 19.51 -9.31
C PRO A 77 -3.36 20.21 -8.62
N ALA A 78 -3.18 21.49 -8.30
CA ALA A 78 -4.16 22.25 -7.54
C ALA A 78 -5.49 22.47 -8.27
N ASP A 79 -5.50 22.34 -9.59
CA ASP A 79 -6.71 22.49 -10.42
C ASP A 79 -7.55 21.20 -10.47
N ILE A 80 -7.08 20.13 -9.87
CA ILE A 80 -7.85 18.88 -9.76
C ILE A 80 -8.73 18.96 -8.51
N ASN A 81 -9.99 18.56 -8.65
CA ASN A 81 -10.94 18.59 -7.55
C ASN A 81 -10.67 17.45 -6.56
N ASN A 82 -10.17 17.79 -5.37
CA ASN A 82 -9.84 16.83 -4.33
C ASN A 82 -11.07 16.17 -3.69
N ASP A 83 -12.25 16.72 -3.90
CA ASP A 83 -13.49 16.18 -3.30
C ASP A 83 -14.06 15.01 -4.11
N ASN A 84 -13.52 14.76 -5.29
CA ASN A 84 -13.99 13.71 -6.18
C ASN A 84 -12.93 12.64 -6.38
N VAL A 85 -12.66 11.90 -5.34
CA VAL A 85 -11.68 10.81 -5.34
C VAL A 85 -12.42 9.48 -5.36
N GLN A 86 -12.05 8.61 -6.31
CA GLN A 86 -12.58 7.27 -6.41
C GLN A 86 -11.43 6.27 -6.38
N ALA A 87 -11.62 5.17 -5.68
CA ALA A 87 -10.63 4.12 -5.62
C ALA A 87 -11.29 2.75 -5.79
N SER A 88 -10.59 1.84 -6.42
CA SER A 88 -11.01 0.46 -6.56
C SER A 88 -9.83 -0.45 -6.37
N PHE A 89 -10.08 -1.67 -5.95
CA PHE A 89 -9.07 -2.69 -5.73
C PHE A 89 -9.53 -4.00 -6.37
N LYS A 90 -8.64 -4.65 -7.11
CA LYS A 90 -8.91 -5.95 -7.70
C LYS A 90 -7.59 -6.71 -7.87
N ASN A 91 -7.51 -7.88 -7.23
CA ASN A 91 -6.38 -8.80 -7.40
C ASN A 91 -4.99 -8.14 -7.24
N GLY A 92 -4.85 -7.29 -6.24
CA GLY A 92 -3.60 -6.60 -6.03
C GLY A 92 -3.46 -5.33 -6.81
#